data_f79b95d95208694e39f7380153a45abe
#
_entry.id   f79b95d95208694e39f7380153a45abe
#
_cell.length_a   1.000
_cell.length_b   1.000
_cell.length_c   1.000
_cell.angle_alpha   90.00
_cell.angle_beta   90.00
_cell.angle_gamma   90.00
#
_symmetry.space_group_name_H-M   'P 1'
#
loop_
_entity.id
_entity.type
_entity.pdbx_description
1 polymer ?
#
loop_
_entity_poly.entity_id
_entity_poly.type
_entity_poly.pdbx_seq_one_letter_code
_entity_poly.pdbx_strand_id
1 'polypeptide(L)' 'MKVNYQWHNAPKELPDCECVCVTHYNGGYHINVWNPYYKVWDDEDGDDFQFEASKELDWMVLEVLEEQQ' A
#
# COMPACT_ATOMS: atom_id res chain seq x y z
N MET A 1 -15.31 -17.08 -0.11
CA MET A 1 -14.77 -15.87 0.55
C MET A 1 -15.00 -14.65 -0.31
N LYS A 2 -15.46 -13.59 0.29
CA LYS A 2 -15.75 -12.37 -0.39
C LYS A 2 -14.53 -11.46 -0.37
N VAL A 3 -14.04 -11.08 -1.53
CA VAL A 3 -12.93 -10.15 -1.62
C VAL A 3 -13.50 -8.74 -1.72
N ASN A 4 -13.00 -7.87 -0.87
CA ASN A 4 -13.49 -6.50 -0.80
C ASN A 4 -12.45 -5.56 -1.40
N TYR A 5 -12.68 -5.16 -2.64
CA TYR A 5 -11.80 -4.23 -3.34
C TYR A 5 -12.28 -2.81 -3.06
N GLN A 6 -11.68 -2.22 -2.05
CA GLN A 6 -12.08 -0.90 -1.62
C GLN A 6 -10.89 0.04 -1.61
N TRP A 7 -11.10 1.24 -2.15
CA TRP A 7 -10.08 2.29 -2.13
C TRP A 7 -10.03 2.95 -0.75
N HIS A 8 -8.81 3.16 -0.29
CA HIS A 8 -8.52 3.88 0.95
C HIS A 8 -7.64 5.07 0.62
N ASN A 9 -7.58 6.01 1.52
CA ASN A 9 -6.81 7.23 1.32
C ASN A 9 -5.72 7.35 2.38
N ALA A 10 -4.46 7.39 1.96
CA ALA A 10 -3.32 7.62 2.84
C ALA A 10 -2.99 9.10 2.87
N PRO A 11 -2.48 9.62 3.97
CA PRO A 11 -2.09 8.95 5.20
C PRO A 11 -3.21 8.77 6.22
N LYS A 12 -4.41 9.17 5.88
CA LYS A 12 -5.56 9.09 6.79
C LYS A 12 -5.81 7.65 7.20
N GLU A 13 -5.64 6.72 6.27
CA GLU A 13 -5.80 5.30 6.51
C GLU A 13 -4.66 4.56 5.82
N LEU A 14 -3.97 3.69 6.56
CA LEU A 14 -2.82 2.94 6.05
C LEU A 14 -3.08 1.45 6.18
N PRO A 15 -2.46 0.61 5.33
CA PRO A 15 -2.63 -0.83 5.48
C PRO A 15 -2.14 -1.33 6.83
N ASP A 16 -2.75 -2.39 7.32
CA ASP A 16 -2.39 -2.99 8.61
C ASP A 16 -1.55 -4.25 8.47
N CYS A 17 -1.11 -4.57 7.27
CA CYS A 17 -0.29 -5.76 7.00
C CYS A 17 0.62 -5.47 5.82
N GLU A 18 1.63 -6.34 5.63
CA GLU A 18 2.46 -6.25 4.45
C GLU A 18 1.65 -6.71 3.23
N CYS A 19 1.51 -5.84 2.25
CA CYS A 19 0.66 -6.14 1.11
C CYS A 19 1.11 -5.40 -0.15
N VAL A 20 0.77 -6.00 -1.28
CA VAL A 20 0.93 -5.35 -2.58
C VAL A 20 -0.35 -4.58 -2.85
N CYS A 21 -0.22 -3.31 -3.18
CA CYS A 21 -1.36 -2.44 -3.44
C CYS A 21 -1.27 -1.82 -4.82
N VAL A 22 -2.43 -1.58 -5.42
CA VAL A 22 -2.49 -0.60 -6.49
C VAL A 22 -2.64 0.75 -5.81
N THR A 23 -1.85 1.72 -6.26
CA THR A 23 -1.85 3.07 -5.70
C THR A 23 -2.20 4.07 -6.79
N HIS A 24 -2.78 5.17 -6.37
CA HIS A 24 -3.17 6.24 -7.30
C HIS A 24 -2.66 7.56 -6.77
N TYR A 25 -1.80 8.20 -7.54
CA TYR A 25 -1.26 9.52 -7.22
C TYR A 25 -0.76 10.17 -8.50
N ASN A 26 -0.67 11.49 -8.49
CA ASN A 26 -0.21 12.29 -9.64
C ASN A 26 -0.94 11.92 -10.94
N GLY A 27 -2.24 11.57 -10.82
CA GLY A 27 -3.07 11.26 -11.98
C GLY A 27 -2.83 9.91 -12.62
N GLY A 28 -2.02 9.03 -11.99
CA GLY A 28 -1.70 7.72 -12.54
C GLY A 28 -1.88 6.60 -11.54
N TYR A 29 -1.91 5.38 -12.04
CA TYR A 29 -2.02 4.17 -11.23
C TYR A 29 -0.66 3.48 -11.20
N HIS A 30 -0.30 2.97 -10.03
CA HIS A 30 1.01 2.36 -9.80
C HIS A 30 0.86 1.15 -8.90
N ILE A 31 1.94 0.39 -8.77
CA ILE A 31 2.02 -0.72 -7.82
C ILE A 31 3.04 -0.35 -6.76
N ASN A 32 2.65 -0.45 -5.51
CA ASN A 32 3.55 -0.24 -4.38
C ASN A 32 3.32 -1.31 -3.34
N VAL A 33 4.36 -1.65 -2.60
CA VAL A 33 4.27 -2.59 -1.49
C VAL A 33 4.29 -1.80 -0.19
N TRP A 34 3.31 -2.06 0.69
CA TRP A 34 3.30 -1.44 2.01
C TRP A 34 4.22 -2.23 2.93
N ASN A 35 5.14 -1.52 3.58
CA ASN A 35 6.07 -2.09 4.54
C ASN A 35 5.65 -1.65 5.94
N PRO A 36 5.03 -2.55 6.73
CA PRO A 36 4.55 -2.18 8.07
C PRO A 36 5.67 -2.06 9.10
N TYR A 37 6.84 -2.64 8.82
CA TYR A 37 7.97 -2.60 9.75
C TYR A 37 8.57 -1.21 9.83
N TYR A 38 8.75 -0.58 8.66
CA TYR A 38 9.30 0.77 8.59
C TYR A 38 8.24 1.83 8.36
N LYS A 39 6.99 1.41 8.13
CA LYS A 39 5.84 2.28 7.87
C LYS A 39 6.11 3.19 6.68
N VAL A 40 6.46 2.56 5.58
CA VAL A 40 6.76 3.25 4.32
C VAL A 40 6.13 2.48 3.16
N TRP A 41 6.04 3.18 2.02
CA TRP A 41 5.69 2.55 0.75
C TRP A 41 6.96 2.20 0.01
N ASP A 42 7.13 0.92 -0.32
CA ASP A 42 8.24 0.46 -1.13
C ASP A 42 7.82 0.43 -2.60
N ASP A 43 8.79 0.19 -3.48
CA ASP A 43 8.52 0.10 -4.91
C ASP A 43 7.71 -1.17 -5.24
N GLU A 44 7.46 -1.39 -6.52
CA GLU A 44 6.63 -2.51 -6.96
C GLU A 44 7.20 -3.88 -6.61
N ASP A 45 8.52 -3.97 -6.45
CA ASP A 45 9.19 -5.21 -6.08
C ASP A 45 9.31 -5.40 -4.57
N GLY A 46 9.01 -4.35 -3.81
CA GLY A 46 9.15 -4.40 -2.36
C GLY A 46 10.59 -4.33 -1.87
N ASP A 47 11.51 -3.90 -2.73
CA ASP A 47 12.94 -3.90 -2.40
C ASP A 47 13.45 -2.54 -1.97
N ASP A 48 12.95 -1.48 -2.57
CA ASP A 48 13.45 -0.13 -2.34
C ASP A 48 12.37 0.79 -1.82
N PHE A 49 12.79 1.69 -0.95
CA PHE A 49 11.93 2.74 -0.43
C PHE A 49 11.42 3.63 -1.57
N GLN A 50 10.13 3.94 -1.54
CA GLN A 50 9.52 4.83 -2.52
C GLN A 50 8.98 6.10 -1.86
N PHE A 51 8.11 5.95 -0.85
CA PHE A 51 7.46 7.08 -0.19
C PHE A 51 7.33 6.86 1.30
N GLU A 52 7.38 7.96 2.05
CA GLU A 52 7.00 7.97 3.45
C GLU A 52 5.49 7.71 3.60
N ALA A 53 5.10 7.26 4.80
CA ALA A 53 3.68 7.01 5.09
C ALA A 53 2.83 8.28 4.96
N SER A 54 3.46 9.45 5.05
CA SER A 54 2.76 10.73 4.94
C SER A 54 2.38 11.10 3.51
N LYS A 55 2.85 10.33 2.53
CA LYS A 55 2.51 10.59 1.12
C LYS A 55 1.01 10.46 0.91
N GLU A 56 0.41 11.46 0.30
CA GLU A 56 -1.00 11.41 -0.05
C GLU A 56 -1.18 10.58 -1.32
N LEU A 57 -1.94 9.51 -1.20
CA LEU A 57 -2.29 8.65 -2.32
C LEU A 57 -3.51 7.82 -1.94
N ASP A 58 -4.16 7.29 -2.95
CA ASP A 58 -5.21 6.30 -2.74
C ASP A 58 -4.61 4.92 -2.94
N TRP A 59 -5.10 3.93 -2.20
CA TRP A 59 -4.58 2.57 -2.31
C TRP A 59 -5.68 1.55 -2.16
N MET A 60 -5.43 0.38 -2.75
CA MET A 60 -6.33 -0.76 -2.67
C MET A 60 -5.46 -2.01 -2.66
N VAL A 61 -5.77 -2.96 -1.77
CA VAL A 61 -4.97 -4.17 -1.63
C VAL A 61 -5.21 -5.10 -2.81
N LEU A 62 -4.12 -5.56 -3.43
CA LEU A 62 -4.15 -6.60 -4.44
C LEU A 62 -3.79 -7.96 -3.86
N GLU A 63 -2.80 -8.00 -2.98
CA GLU A 63 -2.33 -9.26 -2.41
C GLU A 63 -1.74 -9.03 -1.03
N VAL A 64 -2.16 -9.82 -0.06
CA VAL A 64 -1.59 -9.80 1.28
C VAL A 64 -0.35 -10.68 1.26
N LEU A 65 0.80 -10.13 1.64
CA LEU A 65 2.06 -10.86 1.67
C LEU A 65 2.31 -11.49 3.03
N GLU A 66 2.00 -10.76 4.10
CA GLU A 66 2.18 -11.26 5.45
C GLU A 66 1.15 -10.62 6.36
N GLU A 67 0.43 -11.46 7.09
CA GLU A 67 -0.57 -10.98 8.04
C GLU A 67 0.08 -10.76 9.39
N GLN A 68 -0.25 -9.65 10.02
CA GLN A 68 0.17 -9.37 11.39
C GLN A 68 -0.60 -10.27 12.34
N GLN A 69 0.10 -10.89 13.25
CA GLN A 69 -0.51 -11.77 14.26
C GLN A 69 -0.47 -11.16 15.63
#